data_35f539c03857dc188f85e0176488ef7d
#
_entry.id   35f539c03857dc188f85e0176488ef7d
#
_cell.length_a   1.000
_cell.length_b   1.000
_cell.length_c   1.000
_cell.angle_alpha   90.00
_cell.angle_beta   90.00
_cell.angle_gamma   90.00
#
_symmetry.space_group_name_H-M   'P 1'
#
loop_
_entity.id
_entity.type
_entity.pdbx_description
1 polymer ?
#
loop_
_entity_poly.entity_id
_entity_poly.type
_entity_poly.pdbx_seq_one_letter_code
_entity_poly.pdbx_strand_id
1 'polypeptide(L)'
;MVEGFLVMLCMYMLMLRAHKLDESELVLKDREVEDLVKEWEPAPLVKKGAPIMSAPPRVEAVLGAHTVVAGRKCVNCASMNFLGIQGDADITAKCEQAMDKYGVGSCGPRGFYGTFDVHLGLEERMANFMGVEDATLYAYDAATVSSVIPCFSKKGDRIVADSSVNFGIQTGILLSRSDVAYFEHNNAVDLRRILEEFRTKDGKRELTRPTFRKFLAIEGVYANSGDVAPLREIFDLAKEFKYRIIMDESFSLGVLGRRGRGLSEEVGLEPQDIDIIVASLGNSLGSAGGICLGSKAICYHLRLNSSGYVFSASLPPFLAVAAQAAIDKLDDEPERVAKIGSNARAMRRELGSIRGVTVLGNSDRSPLIHLKIHAFKAGTDFLQRVVDAAVQEGVLVDIAEYCALERSRPSATIRVTVSAGHSAKDVRKAAARLKAALKRTISEVSLIDASPL
;
A
#
# COMPACT_ATOMS: atom_id res chain seq x y z
N MET A 1 49.40 44.60 5.54
CA MET A 1 48.29 45.08 6.40
C MET A 1 46.94 44.47 6.04
N VAL A 2 46.58 44.38 4.76
CA VAL A 2 45.28 43.78 4.32
C VAL A 2 45.19 42.27 4.62
N GLU A 3 46.27 41.52 4.37
CA GLU A 3 46.28 40.06 4.66
C GLU A 3 46.15 39.75 6.16
N GLY A 4 46.81 40.54 7.04
CA GLY A 4 46.67 40.35 8.48
C GLY A 4 45.25 40.64 9.00
N PHE A 5 44.58 41.63 8.39
CA PHE A 5 43.19 41.92 8.73
C PHE A 5 42.24 40.83 8.26
N LEU A 6 42.45 40.26 7.08
CA LEU A 6 41.68 39.12 6.55
C LEU A 6 41.85 37.86 7.42
N VAL A 7 43.06 37.55 7.84
CA VAL A 7 43.34 36.44 8.74
C VAL A 7 42.67 36.63 10.11
N MET A 8 42.72 37.83 10.67
CA MET A 8 42.03 38.14 11.93
C MET A 8 40.50 38.09 11.76
N LEU A 9 39.98 38.55 10.66
CA LEU A 9 38.53 38.49 10.37
C LEU A 9 38.08 37.01 10.19
N CYS A 10 38.85 36.18 9.49
CA CYS A 10 38.60 34.74 9.40
C CYS A 10 38.67 34.02 10.73
N MET A 11 39.68 34.34 11.56
CA MET A 11 39.79 33.80 12.93
C MET A 11 38.62 34.26 13.81
N TYR A 12 38.22 35.52 13.73
CA TYR A 12 37.03 36.04 14.42
C TYR A 12 35.75 35.36 13.97
N MET A 13 35.56 35.16 12.66
CA MET A 13 34.42 34.41 12.10
C MET A 13 34.43 32.94 12.50
N LEU A 14 35.60 32.30 12.60
CA LEU A 14 35.75 30.93 13.10
C LEU A 14 35.46 30.83 14.60
N MET A 15 35.89 31.84 15.40
CA MET A 15 35.54 31.95 16.83
C MET A 15 34.03 32.17 17.02
N LEU A 16 33.38 33.03 16.21
CA LEU A 16 31.93 33.21 16.24
C LEU A 16 31.17 31.93 15.82
N ARG A 17 31.77 31.11 14.95
CA ARG A 17 31.18 29.80 14.57
C ARG A 17 31.45 28.72 15.65
N ALA A 18 32.54 28.84 16.42
CA ALA A 18 32.82 27.99 17.57
C ALA A 18 31.98 28.37 18.79
N HIS A 19 31.57 29.64 18.91
CA HIS A 19 30.55 30.13 19.86
C HIS A 19 29.14 30.00 19.30
N LYS A 20 28.77 28.87 18.71
CA LYS A 20 27.38 28.43 18.81
C LYS A 20 27.18 28.15 20.29
N LEU A 21 26.43 29.02 20.95
CA LEU A 21 25.86 28.80 22.27
C LEU A 21 25.34 27.36 22.28
N ASP A 22 25.92 26.55 23.13
CA ASP A 22 25.38 25.23 23.43
C ASP A 22 23.96 25.49 23.97
N GLU A 23 22.94 25.09 23.28
CA GLU A 23 21.54 25.30 23.71
C GLU A 23 21.27 24.71 25.09
N SER A 24 22.20 23.89 25.60
CA SER A 24 22.19 23.31 26.96
C SER A 24 22.57 24.31 28.07
N GLU A 25 23.11 25.50 27.75
CA GLU A 25 23.56 26.47 28.75
C GLU A 25 22.68 27.72 28.93
N LEU A 26 21.50 27.78 28.25
CA LEU A 26 20.51 28.78 28.57
C LEU A 26 19.78 28.43 29.88
N VAL A 27 20.47 28.67 31.00
CA VAL A 27 19.80 28.60 32.31
C VAL A 27 18.93 29.84 32.48
N LEU A 28 17.64 29.68 32.06
CA LEU A 28 16.60 30.68 32.30
C LEU A 28 16.37 30.79 33.82
N LYS A 29 16.17 32.02 34.30
CA LYS A 29 15.75 32.24 35.70
C LYS A 29 14.29 31.79 35.84
N ASP A 30 13.95 31.31 37.03
CA ASP A 30 12.57 30.83 37.30
C ASP A 30 11.49 31.81 36.85
N ARG A 31 11.70 33.10 37.04
CA ARG A 31 10.77 34.12 36.59
C ARG A 31 10.65 34.24 35.09
N GLU A 32 11.74 34.05 34.35
CA GLU A 32 11.74 34.06 32.88
C GLU A 32 11.03 32.81 32.34
N VAL A 33 11.19 31.66 33.01
CA VAL A 33 10.43 30.44 32.70
C VAL A 33 8.95 30.66 32.97
N GLU A 34 8.57 31.26 34.11
CA GLU A 34 7.17 31.58 34.41
C GLU A 34 6.54 32.52 33.39
N ASP A 35 7.25 33.55 32.95
CA ASP A 35 6.76 34.51 31.96
C ASP A 35 6.60 33.83 30.58
N LEU A 36 7.58 33.00 30.14
CA LEU A 36 7.47 32.21 28.92
C LEU A 36 6.31 31.21 28.97
N VAL A 37 6.07 30.57 30.11
CA VAL A 37 4.93 29.65 30.27
C VAL A 37 3.60 30.38 30.23
N LYS A 38 3.53 31.61 30.76
CA LYS A 38 2.29 32.46 30.71
C LYS A 38 2.00 32.94 29.28
N GLU A 39 3.05 33.25 28.51
CA GLU A 39 2.94 33.72 27.12
C GLU A 39 2.72 32.56 26.13
N TRP A 40 3.00 31.31 26.56
CA TRP A 40 2.90 30.17 25.65
C TRP A 40 1.47 29.76 25.40
N GLU A 41 0.99 30.00 24.21
CA GLU A 41 -0.25 29.45 23.70
C GLU A 41 0.06 28.22 22.81
N PRO A 42 -0.32 27.01 23.23
CA PRO A 42 -0.09 25.82 22.41
C PRO A 42 -0.84 25.91 21.09
N ALA A 43 -0.14 25.65 20.00
CA ALA A 43 -0.80 25.56 18.69
C ALA A 43 -1.88 24.47 18.73
N PRO A 44 -3.08 24.74 18.21
CA PRO A 44 -4.15 23.74 18.22
C PRO A 44 -3.71 22.50 17.42
N LEU A 45 -3.89 21.30 18.00
CA LEU A 45 -3.57 20.03 17.36
C LEU A 45 -4.35 19.80 16.05
N VAL A 46 -5.52 20.39 15.97
CA VAL A 46 -6.38 20.34 14.77
C VAL A 46 -6.76 21.77 14.39
N LYS A 47 -6.64 22.13 13.12
CA LYS A 47 -7.06 23.44 12.62
C LYS A 47 -8.53 23.69 12.95
N LYS A 48 -8.87 24.89 13.49
CA LYS A 48 -10.25 25.33 13.70
C LYS A 48 -11.02 25.20 12.37
N GLY A 49 -12.16 24.51 12.37
CA GLY A 49 -12.97 24.31 11.16
C GLY A 49 -12.46 23.21 10.23
N ALA A 50 -11.54 22.34 10.68
CA ALA A 50 -11.21 21.13 9.93
C ALA A 50 -12.50 20.32 9.71
N PRO A 51 -12.75 19.81 8.49
CA PRO A 51 -13.95 19.03 8.20
C PRO A 51 -13.97 17.78 9.07
N ILE A 52 -15.08 17.58 9.76
CA ILE A 52 -15.35 16.31 10.45
C ILE A 52 -15.76 15.32 9.36
N MET A 53 -15.02 14.23 9.23
CA MET A 53 -15.39 13.17 8.31
C MET A 53 -16.80 12.65 8.66
N SER A 54 -17.62 12.44 7.63
CA SER A 54 -18.91 11.76 7.80
C SER A 54 -18.67 10.35 8.35
N ALA A 55 -19.61 9.85 9.17
CA ALA A 55 -19.51 8.49 9.68
C ALA A 55 -19.42 7.48 8.52
N PRO A 56 -18.46 6.55 8.53
CA PRO A 56 -18.34 5.57 7.46
C PRO A 56 -19.59 4.68 7.35
N PRO A 57 -19.93 4.19 6.17
CA PRO A 57 -21.07 3.30 5.99
C PRO A 57 -20.89 2.02 6.81
N ARG A 58 -21.96 1.60 7.48
CA ARG A 58 -21.95 0.36 8.29
C ARG A 58 -22.23 -0.83 7.39
N VAL A 59 -21.37 -1.84 7.48
CA VAL A 59 -21.56 -3.14 6.83
C VAL A 59 -22.27 -4.07 7.81
N GLU A 60 -23.36 -4.69 7.36
CA GLU A 60 -24.26 -5.49 8.20
C GLU A 60 -24.23 -6.99 7.83
N ALA A 61 -23.36 -7.38 6.91
CA ALA A 61 -23.20 -8.76 6.45
C ALA A 61 -21.78 -9.04 5.99
N VAL A 62 -21.50 -10.30 5.67
CA VAL A 62 -20.21 -10.71 5.08
C VAL A 62 -19.93 -9.90 3.80
N LEU A 63 -18.66 -9.47 3.63
CA LEU A 63 -18.19 -8.76 2.44
C LEU A 63 -17.89 -9.74 1.26
N GLY A 64 -18.85 -10.60 0.93
CA GLY A 64 -18.81 -11.47 -0.24
C GLY A 64 -19.06 -10.69 -1.56
N ALA A 65 -19.42 -11.41 -2.63
CA ALA A 65 -19.84 -10.79 -3.90
C ALA A 65 -21.08 -9.88 -3.75
N HIS A 66 -21.88 -10.13 -2.71
CA HIS A 66 -23.00 -9.31 -2.27
C HIS A 66 -22.86 -9.03 -0.78
N THR A 67 -23.33 -7.86 -0.35
CA THR A 67 -23.33 -7.47 1.07
C THR A 67 -24.56 -6.61 1.38
N VAL A 68 -24.78 -6.30 2.65
CA VAL A 68 -25.83 -5.39 3.10
C VAL A 68 -25.19 -4.15 3.70
N VAL A 69 -25.55 -2.98 3.18
CA VAL A 69 -25.09 -1.67 3.66
C VAL A 69 -26.30 -0.76 3.80
N ALA A 70 -26.45 -0.15 4.98
CA ALA A 70 -27.60 0.70 5.30
C ALA A 70 -28.95 0.01 4.96
N GLY A 71 -29.10 -1.27 5.34
CA GLY A 71 -30.28 -2.09 5.10
C GLY A 71 -30.51 -2.48 3.64
N ARG A 72 -29.58 -2.18 2.71
CA ARG A 72 -29.73 -2.45 1.28
C ARG A 72 -28.78 -3.55 0.80
N LYS A 73 -29.30 -4.50 0.04
CA LYS A 73 -28.50 -5.54 -0.63
C LYS A 73 -27.81 -4.97 -1.87
N CYS A 74 -26.47 -4.91 -1.83
CA CYS A 74 -25.61 -4.38 -2.87
C CYS A 74 -24.75 -5.47 -3.51
N VAL A 75 -24.44 -5.33 -4.81
CA VAL A 75 -23.28 -5.99 -5.42
C VAL A 75 -22.03 -5.29 -4.84
N ASN A 76 -21.13 -6.05 -4.26
CA ASN A 76 -19.97 -5.50 -3.56
C ASN A 76 -18.80 -5.27 -4.53
N CYS A 77 -18.66 -4.04 -4.98
CA CYS A 77 -17.54 -3.59 -5.82
C CYS A 77 -16.59 -2.64 -5.07
N ALA A 78 -16.51 -2.71 -3.74
CA ALA A 78 -15.67 -1.86 -2.91
C ALA A 78 -14.57 -2.64 -2.15
N SER A 79 -14.83 -3.89 -1.73
CA SER A 79 -13.88 -4.65 -0.92
C SER A 79 -12.79 -5.32 -1.76
N MET A 80 -11.62 -5.53 -1.13
CA MET A 80 -10.45 -6.16 -1.76
C MET A 80 -10.50 -7.70 -1.71
N ASN A 81 -11.67 -8.29 -1.54
CA ASN A 81 -11.88 -9.74 -1.52
C ASN A 81 -11.76 -10.32 -2.95
N PHE A 82 -10.58 -10.22 -3.56
CA PHE A 82 -10.39 -10.55 -4.98
C PHE A 82 -10.67 -12.03 -5.31
N LEU A 83 -10.27 -12.96 -4.45
CA LEU A 83 -10.58 -14.39 -4.63
C LEU A 83 -12.04 -14.74 -4.32
N GLY A 84 -12.78 -13.83 -3.68
CA GLY A 84 -14.19 -14.04 -3.36
C GLY A 84 -14.44 -15.12 -2.30
N ILE A 85 -13.52 -15.28 -1.36
CA ILE A 85 -13.52 -16.36 -0.36
C ILE A 85 -13.98 -15.91 1.03
N GLN A 86 -14.19 -14.61 1.26
CA GLN A 86 -14.75 -14.15 2.54
C GLN A 86 -16.15 -14.75 2.72
N GLY A 87 -16.36 -15.39 3.89
CA GLY A 87 -17.59 -16.11 4.20
C GLY A 87 -17.65 -17.53 3.61
N ASP A 88 -16.52 -18.06 3.14
CA ASP A 88 -16.41 -19.47 2.76
C ASP A 88 -16.62 -20.35 4.00
N ALA A 89 -17.53 -21.33 3.89
CA ALA A 89 -17.94 -22.14 5.02
C ALA A 89 -16.81 -23.04 5.56
N ASP A 90 -15.97 -23.59 4.68
CA ASP A 90 -14.86 -24.46 5.08
C ASP A 90 -13.76 -23.67 5.79
N ILE A 91 -13.45 -22.47 5.29
CA ILE A 91 -12.49 -21.57 5.94
C ILE A 91 -13.03 -21.14 7.31
N THR A 92 -14.32 -20.78 7.40
CA THR A 92 -14.96 -20.40 8.66
C THR A 92 -14.90 -21.51 9.67
N ALA A 93 -15.24 -22.74 9.30
CA ALA A 93 -15.20 -23.91 10.20
C ALA A 93 -13.77 -24.20 10.71
N LYS A 94 -12.75 -24.07 9.88
CA LYS A 94 -11.34 -24.18 10.29
C LYS A 94 -10.95 -23.08 11.29
N CYS A 95 -11.44 -21.85 11.09
CA CYS A 95 -11.20 -20.74 12.03
C CYS A 95 -11.88 -20.99 13.39
N GLU A 96 -13.11 -21.51 13.43
CA GLU A 96 -13.81 -21.88 14.66
C GLU A 96 -13.02 -22.93 15.43
N GLN A 97 -12.55 -24.01 14.77
CA GLN A 97 -11.68 -25.02 15.39
C GLN A 97 -10.38 -24.43 15.94
N ALA A 98 -9.79 -23.46 15.23
CA ALA A 98 -8.59 -22.78 15.71
C ALA A 98 -8.89 -21.92 16.95
N MET A 99 -10.03 -21.23 17.00
CA MET A 99 -10.45 -20.47 18.18
C MET A 99 -10.71 -21.40 19.39
N ASP A 100 -11.32 -22.55 19.17
CA ASP A 100 -11.53 -23.53 20.23
C ASP A 100 -10.21 -24.06 20.82
N LYS A 101 -9.18 -24.24 19.96
CA LYS A 101 -7.88 -24.76 20.38
C LYS A 101 -6.97 -23.70 21.01
N TYR A 102 -6.91 -22.49 20.42
CA TYR A 102 -5.89 -21.48 20.77
C TYR A 102 -6.48 -20.25 21.47
N GLY A 103 -7.78 -20.09 21.51
CA GLY A 103 -8.44 -18.85 21.92
C GLY A 103 -8.39 -17.78 20.81
N VAL A 104 -8.75 -16.55 21.19
CA VAL A 104 -8.96 -15.45 20.22
C VAL A 104 -7.65 -14.72 19.90
N GLY A 105 -6.75 -14.56 20.86
CA GLY A 105 -5.55 -13.74 20.72
C GLY A 105 -4.26 -14.45 21.06
N SER A 106 -3.14 -13.87 20.69
CA SER A 106 -1.82 -14.44 20.90
C SER A 106 -1.11 -13.96 22.17
N CYS A 107 -1.61 -12.91 22.81
CA CYS A 107 -1.11 -12.31 24.05
C CYS A 107 0.35 -11.85 24.05
N GLY A 108 1.06 -11.88 22.94
CA GLY A 108 2.47 -11.46 22.90
C GLY A 108 3.08 -11.41 21.50
N PRO A 109 4.24 -10.78 21.40
CA PRO A 109 5.04 -10.77 20.17
C PRO A 109 5.59 -12.17 19.82
N ARG A 110 5.92 -12.36 18.55
CA ARG A 110 6.45 -13.62 18.02
C ARG A 110 7.68 -14.15 18.79
N GLY A 111 8.57 -13.28 19.21
CA GLY A 111 9.76 -13.63 19.99
C GLY A 111 9.54 -13.87 21.49
N PHE A 112 8.32 -13.62 22.00
CA PHE A 112 8.01 -13.63 23.44
C PHE A 112 6.72 -14.40 23.76
N TYR A 113 6.70 -15.69 23.45
CA TYR A 113 5.56 -16.63 23.63
C TYR A 113 4.30 -16.33 22.77
N GLY A 114 4.39 -15.44 21.77
CA GLY A 114 3.31 -15.17 20.82
C GLY A 114 3.38 -16.03 19.55
N THR A 115 4.30 -17.00 19.45
CA THR A 115 4.40 -17.90 18.29
C THR A 115 3.64 -19.19 18.53
N PHE A 116 2.67 -19.46 17.66
CA PHE A 116 1.93 -20.71 17.61
C PHE A 116 2.36 -21.56 16.41
N ASP A 117 2.08 -22.85 16.45
CA ASP A 117 2.37 -23.79 15.35
C ASP A 117 1.72 -23.35 14.03
N VAL A 118 0.50 -22.81 14.06
CA VAL A 118 -0.20 -22.30 12.87
C VAL A 118 0.48 -21.09 12.22
N HIS A 119 1.25 -20.29 12.98
CA HIS A 119 2.04 -19.21 12.40
C HIS A 119 3.20 -19.78 11.57
N LEU A 120 3.90 -20.77 12.12
CA LEU A 120 5.01 -21.44 11.42
C LEU A 120 4.48 -22.19 10.20
N GLY A 121 3.35 -22.89 10.35
CA GLY A 121 2.70 -23.60 9.24
C GLY A 121 2.29 -22.65 8.10
N LEU A 122 1.78 -21.44 8.41
CA LEU A 122 1.47 -20.45 7.39
C LEU A 122 2.73 -19.90 6.70
N GLU A 123 3.79 -19.59 7.46
CA GLU A 123 5.08 -19.15 6.89
C GLU A 123 5.65 -20.19 5.93
N GLU A 124 5.71 -21.46 6.34
CA GLU A 124 6.16 -22.57 5.50
C GLU A 124 5.25 -22.77 4.27
N ARG A 125 3.93 -22.75 4.47
CA ARG A 125 2.96 -22.92 3.38
C ARG A 125 3.06 -21.81 2.33
N MET A 126 3.24 -20.56 2.77
CA MET A 126 3.39 -19.43 1.87
C MET A 126 4.73 -19.47 1.13
N ALA A 127 5.83 -19.81 1.81
CA ALA A 127 7.14 -19.97 1.18
C ALA A 127 7.09 -21.04 0.08
N ASN A 128 6.47 -22.19 0.36
CA ASN A 128 6.27 -23.29 -0.60
C ASN A 128 5.39 -22.87 -1.79
N PHE A 129 4.27 -22.16 -1.53
CA PHE A 129 3.37 -21.64 -2.58
C PHE A 129 4.09 -20.68 -3.51
N MET A 130 4.85 -19.75 -2.95
CA MET A 130 5.59 -18.74 -3.72
C MET A 130 6.89 -19.29 -4.34
N GLY A 131 7.39 -20.43 -3.86
CA GLY A 131 8.66 -20.98 -4.34
C GLY A 131 9.88 -20.20 -3.86
N VAL A 132 9.82 -19.65 -2.64
CA VAL A 132 10.94 -18.94 -1.98
C VAL A 132 11.45 -19.72 -0.77
N GLU A 133 12.59 -19.33 -0.22
CA GLU A 133 13.23 -20.08 0.86
C GLU A 133 12.55 -19.96 2.22
N ASP A 134 11.93 -18.81 2.52
CA ASP A 134 11.34 -18.54 3.83
C ASP A 134 10.32 -17.38 3.76
N ALA A 135 9.51 -17.24 4.81
CA ALA A 135 8.55 -16.18 4.97
C ALA A 135 8.53 -15.67 6.42
N THR A 136 8.15 -14.41 6.61
CA THR A 136 7.99 -13.78 7.94
C THR A 136 6.62 -13.15 8.04
N LEU A 137 5.80 -13.61 8.97
CA LEU A 137 4.42 -13.19 9.20
C LEU A 137 4.35 -11.94 10.08
N TYR A 138 3.52 -10.98 9.72
CA TYR A 138 3.22 -9.75 10.44
C TYR A 138 1.74 -9.68 10.82
N ALA A 139 1.45 -9.11 11.99
CA ALA A 139 0.07 -8.98 12.48
C ALA A 139 -0.73 -7.89 11.72
N TYR A 140 -0.06 -6.89 11.14
CA TYR A 140 -0.69 -5.75 10.48
C TYR A 140 -0.15 -5.56 9.07
N ASP A 141 -1.05 -5.46 8.11
CA ASP A 141 -0.79 -5.33 6.68
C ASP A 141 0.06 -4.08 6.36
N ALA A 142 -0.47 -2.89 6.59
CA ALA A 142 0.20 -1.63 6.30
C ALA A 142 1.54 -1.44 7.04
N ALA A 143 1.69 -2.07 8.23
CA ALA A 143 2.92 -2.03 8.99
C ALA A 143 4.01 -2.95 8.40
N THR A 144 3.69 -3.86 7.51
CA THR A 144 4.64 -4.84 6.98
C THR A 144 5.71 -4.15 6.12
N VAL A 145 5.33 -3.53 5.01
CA VAL A 145 6.31 -2.89 4.12
C VAL A 145 7.00 -1.70 4.79
N SER A 146 6.28 -0.93 5.62
CA SER A 146 6.85 0.20 6.36
C SER A 146 7.85 -0.24 7.44
N SER A 147 7.80 -1.47 7.92
CA SER A 147 8.77 -2.07 8.83
C SER A 147 9.92 -2.79 8.10
N VAL A 148 9.64 -3.38 6.94
CA VAL A 148 10.63 -4.13 6.14
C VAL A 148 11.69 -3.19 5.55
N ILE A 149 11.28 -2.08 4.93
CA ILE A 149 12.21 -1.15 4.26
C ILE A 149 13.30 -0.64 5.22
N PRO A 150 13.00 -0.09 6.42
CA PRO A 150 14.02 0.42 7.32
C PRO A 150 14.90 -0.66 7.99
N CYS A 151 14.54 -1.95 7.89
CA CYS A 151 15.42 -3.03 8.30
C CYS A 151 16.65 -3.16 7.41
N PHE A 152 16.48 -2.93 6.13
CA PHE A 152 17.53 -3.16 5.14
C PHE A 152 18.20 -1.87 4.68
N SER A 153 17.50 -0.75 4.67
CA SER A 153 17.96 0.53 4.18
C SER A 153 18.03 1.56 5.30
N LYS A 154 19.15 2.28 5.41
CA LYS A 154 19.46 3.24 6.49
C LYS A 154 20.10 4.50 5.91
N LYS A 155 20.34 5.50 6.76
CA LYS A 155 21.07 6.72 6.38
C LYS A 155 22.40 6.38 5.69
N GLY A 156 22.55 6.86 4.45
CA GLY A 156 23.71 6.61 3.59
C GLY A 156 23.48 5.50 2.55
N ASP A 157 22.45 4.67 2.72
CA ASP A 157 21.95 3.76 1.66
C ASP A 157 21.06 4.53 0.68
N ARG A 158 20.68 3.90 -0.43
CA ARG A 158 19.88 4.52 -1.48
C ARG A 158 18.64 3.72 -1.81
N ILE A 159 17.52 4.43 -1.98
CA ILE A 159 16.28 3.88 -2.51
C ILE A 159 15.89 4.68 -3.75
N VAL A 160 15.59 3.99 -4.85
CA VAL A 160 14.91 4.55 -6.01
C VAL A 160 13.51 3.92 -6.05
N ALA A 161 12.47 4.75 -5.99
CA ALA A 161 11.10 4.29 -5.91
C ALA A 161 10.27 4.85 -7.07
N ASP A 162 9.24 4.11 -7.48
CA ASP A 162 8.22 4.66 -8.36
C ASP A 162 7.48 5.80 -7.66
N SER A 163 7.17 6.86 -8.38
CA SER A 163 6.53 8.07 -7.83
C SER A 163 5.11 7.83 -7.31
N SER A 164 4.47 6.73 -7.71
CA SER A 164 3.07 6.38 -7.35
C SER A 164 2.97 5.27 -6.30
N VAL A 165 4.08 4.87 -5.67
CA VAL A 165 4.03 3.86 -4.60
C VAL A 165 3.12 4.28 -3.45
N ASN A 166 2.47 3.28 -2.83
CA ASN A 166 1.50 3.47 -1.76
C ASN A 166 2.11 4.08 -0.48
N PHE A 167 1.22 4.53 0.40
CA PHE A 167 1.57 5.14 1.68
C PHE A 167 2.49 4.27 2.56
N GLY A 168 2.30 2.95 2.57
CA GLY A 168 3.12 2.03 3.36
C GLY A 168 4.59 2.04 2.91
N ILE A 169 4.84 2.00 1.60
CA ILE A 169 6.19 2.11 1.02
C ILE A 169 6.77 3.49 1.32
N GLN A 170 6.00 4.57 1.11
CA GLN A 170 6.47 5.94 1.39
C GLN A 170 6.86 6.12 2.86
N THR A 171 6.07 5.56 3.79
CA THR A 171 6.38 5.57 5.22
C THR A 171 7.66 4.79 5.52
N GLY A 172 7.85 3.61 4.95
CA GLY A 172 9.07 2.83 5.10
C GLY A 172 10.31 3.56 4.57
N ILE A 173 10.19 4.22 3.43
CA ILE A 173 11.23 5.07 2.85
C ILE A 173 11.59 6.22 3.81
N LEU A 174 10.60 6.92 4.33
CA LEU A 174 10.81 8.02 5.28
C LEU A 174 11.53 7.55 6.55
N LEU A 175 11.08 6.43 7.13
CA LEU A 175 11.67 5.83 8.33
C LEU A 175 13.10 5.33 8.11
N SER A 176 13.46 4.94 6.90
CA SER A 176 14.81 4.47 6.56
C SER A 176 15.87 5.58 6.63
N ARG A 177 15.47 6.84 6.44
CA ARG A 177 16.38 8.00 6.34
C ARG A 177 17.43 7.86 5.24
N SER A 178 17.16 7.05 4.24
CA SER A 178 18.04 6.80 3.08
C SER A 178 18.05 7.97 2.12
N ASP A 179 19.07 8.01 1.23
CA ASP A 179 19.05 8.89 0.07
C ASP A 179 17.98 8.37 -0.90
N VAL A 180 16.97 9.20 -1.25
CA VAL A 180 15.83 8.77 -2.03
C VAL A 180 15.71 9.53 -3.34
N ALA A 181 15.46 8.81 -4.43
CA ALA A 181 14.99 9.38 -5.68
C ALA A 181 13.71 8.68 -6.13
N TYR A 182 12.89 9.40 -6.89
CA TYR A 182 11.67 8.86 -7.46
C TYR A 182 11.72 8.98 -8.98
N PHE A 183 11.41 7.88 -9.67
CA PHE A 183 11.23 7.90 -11.12
C PHE A 183 9.76 8.09 -11.47
N GLU A 184 9.49 8.59 -12.67
CA GLU A 184 8.13 8.75 -13.18
C GLU A 184 7.40 7.41 -13.20
N HIS A 185 6.12 7.44 -12.82
CA HIS A 185 5.31 6.24 -12.70
C HIS A 185 5.37 5.34 -13.92
N ASN A 186 5.74 4.08 -13.70
CA ASN A 186 5.89 3.04 -14.73
C ASN A 186 6.82 3.40 -15.91
N ASN A 187 7.72 4.38 -15.74
CA ASN A 187 8.63 4.84 -16.79
C ASN A 187 10.04 4.24 -16.63
N ALA A 188 10.30 3.13 -17.31
CA ALA A 188 11.61 2.46 -17.29
C ALA A 188 12.73 3.33 -17.91
N VAL A 189 12.40 4.26 -18.82
CA VAL A 189 13.38 5.17 -19.44
C VAL A 189 13.85 6.19 -18.41
N ASP A 190 12.94 6.79 -17.64
CA ASP A 190 13.29 7.71 -16.56
C ASP A 190 14.04 6.98 -15.43
N LEU A 191 13.62 5.75 -15.09
CA LEU A 191 14.35 4.91 -14.16
C LEU A 191 15.82 4.72 -14.62
N ARG A 192 16.06 4.33 -15.87
CA ARG A 192 17.42 4.20 -16.42
C ARG A 192 18.21 5.49 -16.26
N ARG A 193 17.65 6.63 -16.65
CA ARG A 193 18.29 7.95 -16.52
C ARG A 193 18.75 8.21 -15.07
N ILE A 194 17.88 7.98 -14.08
CA ILE A 194 18.21 8.16 -12.65
C ILE A 194 19.33 7.22 -12.21
N LEU A 195 19.27 5.95 -12.63
CA LEU A 195 20.29 4.95 -12.26
C LEU A 195 21.67 5.28 -12.85
N GLU A 196 21.72 5.82 -14.09
CA GLU A 196 22.95 6.30 -14.74
C GLU A 196 23.54 7.52 -14.03
N GLU A 197 22.71 8.49 -13.66
CA GLU A 197 23.15 9.65 -12.87
C GLU A 197 23.77 9.20 -11.54
N PHE A 198 23.13 8.23 -10.87
CA PHE A 198 23.66 7.69 -9.63
C PHE A 198 24.95 6.89 -9.83
N ARG A 199 25.04 6.08 -10.88
CA ARG A 199 26.29 5.36 -11.21
C ARG A 199 27.46 6.32 -11.37
N THR A 200 27.26 7.46 -12.04
CA THR A 200 28.26 8.50 -12.21
C THR A 200 28.65 9.17 -10.89
N LYS A 201 27.69 9.43 -9.99
CA LYS A 201 27.92 9.99 -8.67
C LYS A 201 28.60 8.97 -7.73
N ASP A 202 28.22 7.72 -7.82
CA ASP A 202 28.71 6.62 -7.00
C ASP A 202 30.18 6.26 -7.35
N GLY A 203 30.58 6.30 -8.64
CA GLY A 203 31.96 6.07 -9.05
C GLY A 203 32.96 7.01 -8.37
N LYS A 204 32.52 8.20 -7.95
CA LYS A 204 33.29 9.11 -7.10
C LYS A 204 33.24 8.77 -5.61
N ARG A 205 32.20 8.08 -5.15
CA ARG A 205 31.90 7.78 -3.75
C ARG A 205 32.43 6.40 -3.31
N GLU A 206 32.46 5.43 -4.21
CA GLU A 206 33.01 4.08 -3.97
C GLU A 206 34.49 4.08 -3.59
N LEU A 207 35.25 5.10 -4.00
CA LEU A 207 36.63 5.31 -3.60
C LEU A 207 36.79 5.72 -2.13
N THR A 208 35.73 6.18 -1.46
CA THR A 208 35.78 6.77 -0.11
C THR A 208 34.90 6.04 0.92
N ARG A 209 33.94 5.21 0.50
CA ARG A 209 33.04 4.45 1.39
C ARG A 209 32.75 3.06 0.82
N PRO A 210 33.17 1.98 1.51
CA PRO A 210 33.19 0.64 0.90
C PRO A 210 31.85 -0.02 0.67
N THR A 211 30.73 0.35 1.31
CA THR A 211 29.45 -0.35 1.10
C THR A 211 28.23 0.48 1.50
N PHE A 212 27.44 0.88 0.54
CA PHE A 212 26.05 1.29 0.75
C PHE A 212 25.12 0.38 -0.05
N ARG A 213 23.92 0.19 0.47
CA ARG A 213 22.89 -0.68 -0.14
C ARG A 213 22.07 0.12 -1.12
N LYS A 214 21.60 -0.55 -2.18
CA LYS A 214 20.81 0.05 -3.25
C LYS A 214 19.53 -0.74 -3.42
N PHE A 215 18.38 -0.05 -3.38
CA PHE A 215 17.07 -0.68 -3.52
C PHE A 215 16.22 0.03 -4.56
N LEU A 216 15.42 -0.76 -5.30
CA LEU A 216 14.27 -0.31 -6.06
C LEU A 216 13.02 -0.70 -5.28
N ALA A 217 12.09 0.25 -5.10
CA ALA A 217 10.83 0.01 -4.42
C ALA A 217 9.66 0.23 -5.39
N ILE A 218 8.85 -0.81 -5.59
CA ILE A 218 7.72 -0.83 -6.54
C ILE A 218 6.54 -1.62 -5.96
N GLU A 219 5.38 -1.51 -6.62
CA GLU A 219 4.23 -2.39 -6.38
C GLU A 219 3.99 -3.29 -7.59
N GLY A 220 3.47 -4.48 -7.37
CA GLY A 220 3.06 -5.38 -8.45
C GLY A 220 1.83 -4.84 -9.18
N VAL A 221 0.78 -4.52 -8.43
CA VAL A 221 -0.36 -3.70 -8.85
C VAL A 221 -0.41 -2.49 -7.93
N TYR A 222 -0.41 -1.30 -8.50
CA TYR A 222 -0.39 -0.07 -7.73
C TYR A 222 -1.74 0.22 -7.08
N ALA A 223 -1.75 0.37 -5.77
CA ALA A 223 -2.96 0.64 -4.98
C ALA A 223 -3.68 1.92 -5.43
N ASN A 224 -2.91 2.93 -5.82
CA ASN A 224 -3.40 4.28 -6.11
C ASN A 224 -3.90 4.49 -7.55
N SER A 225 -3.62 3.56 -8.47
CA SER A 225 -4.02 3.68 -9.88
C SER A 225 -4.62 2.42 -10.48
N GLY A 226 -4.35 1.26 -9.89
CA GLY A 226 -4.67 -0.04 -10.47
C GLY A 226 -3.76 -0.42 -11.65
N ASP A 227 -2.67 0.32 -11.88
CA ASP A 227 -1.67 0.00 -12.90
C ASP A 227 -0.84 -1.21 -12.48
N VAL A 228 -0.30 -1.90 -13.47
CA VAL A 228 0.64 -3.00 -13.30
C VAL A 228 2.04 -2.51 -13.62
N ALA A 229 3.02 -2.83 -12.78
CA ALA A 229 4.40 -2.42 -13.03
C ALA A 229 5.02 -3.11 -14.24
N PRO A 230 5.88 -2.43 -15.01
CA PRO A 230 6.67 -3.04 -16.08
C PRO A 230 7.87 -3.82 -15.48
N LEU A 231 7.56 -4.89 -14.73
CA LEU A 231 8.53 -5.58 -13.89
C LEU A 231 9.70 -6.15 -14.70
N ARG A 232 9.50 -6.61 -15.94
CA ARG A 232 10.59 -7.17 -16.76
C ARG A 232 11.69 -6.13 -17.00
N GLU A 233 11.30 -4.93 -17.44
CA GLU A 233 12.24 -3.84 -17.72
C GLU A 233 12.90 -3.35 -16.41
N ILE A 234 12.13 -3.25 -15.32
CA ILE A 234 12.66 -2.86 -14.00
C ILE A 234 13.66 -3.90 -13.47
N PHE A 235 13.37 -5.19 -13.64
CA PHE A 235 14.25 -6.28 -13.24
C PHE A 235 15.58 -6.26 -13.99
N ASP A 236 15.53 -6.07 -15.31
CA ASP A 236 16.73 -6.00 -16.13
C ASP A 236 17.61 -4.80 -15.73
N LEU A 237 17.00 -3.64 -15.47
CA LEU A 237 17.70 -2.47 -14.94
C LEU A 237 18.26 -2.72 -13.52
N ALA A 238 17.50 -3.36 -12.64
CA ALA A 238 17.99 -3.70 -11.31
C ALA A 238 19.25 -4.57 -11.36
N LYS A 239 19.27 -5.57 -12.25
CA LYS A 239 20.44 -6.43 -12.47
C LYS A 239 21.63 -5.65 -13.04
N GLU A 240 21.42 -4.82 -14.08
CA GLU A 240 22.45 -4.01 -14.73
C GLU A 240 23.13 -3.06 -13.73
N PHE A 241 22.35 -2.38 -12.87
CA PHE A 241 22.84 -1.37 -11.94
C PHE A 241 23.10 -1.90 -10.52
N LYS A 242 22.91 -3.21 -10.30
CA LYS A 242 23.11 -3.89 -9.01
C LYS A 242 22.25 -3.31 -7.88
N TYR A 243 20.98 -3.09 -8.16
CA TYR A 243 19.95 -2.77 -7.17
C TYR A 243 19.20 -4.04 -6.77
N ARG A 244 18.75 -4.08 -5.51
CA ARG A 244 17.83 -5.09 -4.99
C ARG A 244 16.40 -4.58 -5.11
N ILE A 245 15.47 -5.47 -5.43
CA ILE A 245 14.06 -5.13 -5.60
C ILE A 245 13.32 -5.42 -4.30
N ILE A 246 12.60 -4.41 -3.79
CA ILE A 246 11.54 -4.55 -2.79
C ILE A 246 10.23 -4.35 -3.53
N MET A 247 9.43 -5.39 -3.64
CA MET A 247 8.17 -5.39 -4.38
C MET A 247 7.00 -5.67 -3.44
N ASP A 248 6.01 -4.79 -3.46
CA ASP A 248 4.75 -4.96 -2.75
C ASP A 248 3.73 -5.65 -3.67
N GLU A 249 3.43 -6.91 -3.37
CA GLU A 249 2.44 -7.73 -4.08
C GLU A 249 1.06 -7.73 -3.40
N SER A 250 0.78 -6.77 -2.53
CA SER A 250 -0.46 -6.74 -1.74
C SER A 250 -1.73 -6.69 -2.59
N PHE A 251 -1.63 -6.22 -3.84
CA PHE A 251 -2.74 -6.17 -4.79
C PHE A 251 -2.57 -7.12 -5.99
N SER A 252 -1.48 -7.85 -6.07
CA SER A 252 -1.16 -8.77 -7.16
C SER A 252 -1.12 -10.24 -6.73
N LEU A 253 -0.80 -10.54 -5.47
CA LEU A 253 -0.90 -11.88 -4.90
C LEU A 253 -2.36 -12.38 -4.94
N GLY A 254 -2.60 -13.58 -5.50
CA GLY A 254 -3.92 -14.13 -5.72
C GLY A 254 -4.68 -13.52 -6.92
N VAL A 255 -4.06 -12.57 -7.64
CA VAL A 255 -4.68 -11.76 -8.72
C VAL A 255 -3.99 -11.96 -10.06
N LEU A 256 -2.68 -11.91 -10.09
CA LEU A 256 -1.85 -12.06 -11.29
C LEU A 256 -1.06 -13.38 -11.27
N GLY A 257 -0.60 -13.80 -12.45
CA GLY A 257 0.03 -15.09 -12.64
C GLY A 257 -0.99 -16.21 -12.86
N ARG A 258 -0.56 -17.34 -13.39
CA ARG A 258 -1.44 -18.48 -13.67
C ARG A 258 -1.94 -19.16 -12.40
N ARG A 259 -1.09 -19.24 -11.38
CA ARG A 259 -1.39 -19.83 -10.07
C ARG A 259 -1.73 -18.77 -9.01
N GLY A 260 -1.66 -17.47 -9.36
CA GLY A 260 -1.87 -16.38 -8.42
C GLY A 260 -0.64 -16.00 -7.59
N ARG A 261 0.56 -16.36 -8.02
CA ARG A 261 1.82 -16.00 -7.33
C ARG A 261 2.28 -14.57 -7.60
N GLY A 262 1.41 -13.73 -8.17
CA GLY A 262 1.66 -12.31 -8.35
C GLY A 262 2.30 -11.93 -9.67
N LEU A 263 2.88 -10.71 -9.71
CA LEU A 263 3.39 -10.11 -10.93
C LEU A 263 4.65 -10.84 -11.46
N SER A 264 5.51 -11.36 -10.59
CA SER A 264 6.68 -12.13 -11.01
C SER A 264 6.27 -13.31 -11.91
N GLU A 265 5.32 -14.12 -11.48
CA GLU A 265 4.79 -15.23 -12.29
C GLU A 265 4.13 -14.72 -13.58
N GLU A 266 3.41 -13.60 -13.54
CA GLU A 266 2.72 -13.01 -14.70
C GLU A 266 3.69 -12.67 -15.84
N VAL A 267 4.88 -12.19 -15.51
CA VAL A 267 5.91 -11.80 -16.49
C VAL A 267 6.95 -12.89 -16.76
N GLY A 268 6.74 -14.09 -16.22
CA GLY A 268 7.63 -15.24 -16.41
C GLY A 268 8.97 -15.14 -15.67
N LEU A 269 8.98 -14.46 -14.52
CA LEU A 269 10.04 -14.52 -13.52
C LEU A 269 9.60 -15.46 -12.39
N GLU A 270 10.56 -16.11 -11.75
CA GLU A 270 10.24 -16.82 -10.51
C GLU A 270 10.24 -15.83 -9.32
N PRO A 271 9.36 -15.99 -8.32
CA PRO A 271 9.33 -15.11 -7.16
C PRO A 271 10.68 -15.01 -6.43
N GLN A 272 11.48 -16.09 -6.41
CA GLN A 272 12.83 -16.10 -5.84
C GLN A 272 13.84 -15.20 -6.55
N ASP A 273 13.52 -14.71 -7.78
CA ASP A 273 14.36 -13.75 -8.50
C ASP A 273 14.23 -12.33 -7.92
N ILE A 274 13.18 -12.08 -7.14
CA ILE A 274 12.93 -10.81 -6.44
C ILE A 274 13.52 -10.90 -5.03
N ASP A 275 14.35 -9.94 -4.65
CA ASP A 275 15.06 -10.00 -3.37
C ASP A 275 14.13 -9.99 -2.15
N ILE A 276 13.12 -9.12 -2.15
CA ILE A 276 12.17 -8.94 -1.05
C ILE A 276 10.77 -8.75 -1.63
N ILE A 277 9.86 -9.65 -1.31
CA ILE A 277 8.44 -9.54 -1.64
C ILE A 277 7.65 -9.30 -0.36
N VAL A 278 6.78 -8.31 -0.37
CA VAL A 278 5.82 -8.06 0.70
C VAL A 278 4.41 -8.26 0.15
N ALA A 279 3.51 -8.84 0.93
CA ALA A 279 2.14 -9.03 0.49
C ALA A 279 1.14 -8.91 1.65
N SER A 280 -0.08 -8.51 1.32
CA SER A 280 -1.23 -8.50 2.22
C SER A 280 -1.85 -9.89 2.32
N LEU A 281 -2.24 -10.29 3.53
CA LEU A 281 -3.08 -11.47 3.77
C LEU A 281 -4.57 -11.11 3.77
N GLY A 282 -4.89 -9.80 3.78
CA GLY A 282 -6.26 -9.30 3.80
C GLY A 282 -6.91 -9.24 2.43
N ASN A 283 -6.20 -8.73 1.43
CA ASN A 283 -6.80 -8.35 0.15
C ASN A 283 -7.33 -9.54 -0.67
N SER A 284 -6.54 -10.54 -0.94
CA SER A 284 -6.99 -11.72 -1.71
C SER A 284 -7.38 -12.87 -0.81
N LEU A 285 -6.58 -13.12 0.24
CA LEU A 285 -6.72 -14.29 1.10
C LEU A 285 -7.81 -14.13 2.17
N GLY A 286 -8.48 -12.98 2.25
CA GLY A 286 -9.64 -12.77 3.13
C GLY A 286 -9.35 -12.88 4.63
N SER A 287 -8.09 -12.75 5.03
CA SER A 287 -7.63 -12.78 6.41
C SER A 287 -7.23 -11.37 6.89
N ALA A 288 -6.19 -11.24 7.68
CA ALA A 288 -5.56 -10.00 8.10
C ALA A 288 -4.05 -10.19 8.25
N GLY A 289 -3.33 -9.06 8.37
CA GLY A 289 -1.88 -9.06 8.48
C GLY A 289 -1.18 -9.04 7.13
N GLY A 290 0.14 -9.11 7.19
CA GLY A 290 0.98 -9.13 6.02
C GLY A 290 2.10 -10.16 6.15
N ILE A 291 2.79 -10.41 5.06
CA ILE A 291 3.87 -11.37 5.01
C ILE A 291 5.02 -10.79 4.18
N CYS A 292 6.24 -11.07 4.61
CA CYS A 292 7.44 -10.80 3.83
C CYS A 292 8.11 -12.11 3.44
N LEU A 293 8.48 -12.21 2.19
CA LEU A 293 8.96 -13.42 1.51
C LEU A 293 10.36 -13.15 0.95
N GLY A 294 11.24 -14.13 1.01
CA GLY A 294 12.58 -14.02 0.46
C GLY A 294 13.50 -15.15 0.89
N SER A 295 14.81 -14.89 0.91
CA SER A 295 15.79 -15.87 1.39
C SER A 295 15.70 -16.05 2.91
N LYS A 296 16.19 -17.19 3.40
CA LYS A 296 16.31 -17.47 4.85
C LYS A 296 17.07 -16.36 5.59
N ALA A 297 18.12 -15.83 4.99
CA ALA A 297 18.91 -14.74 5.57
C ALA A 297 18.08 -13.45 5.73
N ILE A 298 17.25 -13.11 4.73
CA ILE A 298 16.35 -11.95 4.78
C ILE A 298 15.31 -12.13 5.88
N CYS A 299 14.61 -13.27 5.90
CA CYS A 299 13.59 -13.54 6.91
C CYS A 299 14.15 -13.61 8.33
N TYR A 300 15.32 -14.22 8.51
CA TYR A 300 16.01 -14.21 9.80
C TYR A 300 16.36 -12.78 10.27
N HIS A 301 16.86 -11.95 9.36
CA HIS A 301 17.16 -10.54 9.68
C HIS A 301 15.93 -9.75 10.09
N LEU A 302 14.78 -9.98 9.42
CA LEU A 302 13.50 -9.35 9.77
C LEU A 302 13.02 -9.74 11.17
N ARG A 303 13.12 -11.02 11.53
CA ARG A 303 12.74 -11.51 12.86
C ARG A 303 13.52 -10.87 14.00
N LEU A 304 14.73 -10.36 13.73
CA LEU A 304 15.58 -9.67 14.70
C LEU A 304 15.42 -8.15 14.71
N ASN A 305 15.10 -7.54 13.56
CA ASN A 305 15.25 -6.10 13.37
C ASN A 305 13.98 -5.37 12.95
N SER A 306 12.94 -6.09 12.51
CA SER A 306 11.73 -5.45 12.04
C SER A 306 10.84 -5.02 13.21
N SER A 307 10.62 -3.71 13.35
CA SER A 307 9.83 -3.15 14.46
C SER A 307 8.40 -3.69 14.49
N GLY A 308 7.76 -3.85 13.34
CA GLY A 308 6.41 -4.41 13.24
C GLY A 308 6.32 -5.90 13.59
N TYR A 309 7.44 -6.62 13.54
CA TYR A 309 7.51 -8.01 13.98
C TYR A 309 7.88 -8.12 15.48
N VAL A 310 8.91 -7.40 15.91
CA VAL A 310 9.48 -7.53 17.26
C VAL A 310 8.58 -6.91 18.34
N PHE A 311 7.98 -5.76 18.04
CA PHE A 311 7.26 -4.94 19.02
C PHE A 311 5.72 -4.98 18.86
N SER A 312 5.19 -5.91 18.08
CA SER A 312 3.75 -6.10 17.90
C SER A 312 3.33 -7.46 18.42
N ALA A 313 2.14 -7.56 19.02
CA ALA A 313 1.50 -8.85 19.27
C ALA A 313 1.37 -9.60 17.94
N SER A 314 1.55 -10.92 17.97
CA SER A 314 1.43 -11.74 16.77
C SER A 314 -0.02 -11.81 16.28
N LEU A 315 -0.17 -12.15 15.02
CA LEU A 315 -1.48 -12.37 14.38
C LEU A 315 -2.31 -13.37 15.19
N PRO A 316 -3.61 -13.13 15.44
CA PRO A 316 -4.49 -14.13 16.05
C PRO A 316 -4.40 -15.47 15.31
N PRO A 317 -4.31 -16.62 16.03
CA PRO A 317 -4.08 -17.93 15.40
C PRO A 317 -5.12 -18.31 14.35
N PHE A 318 -6.39 -17.99 14.55
CA PHE A 318 -7.46 -18.29 13.59
C PHE A 318 -7.31 -17.52 12.26
N LEU A 319 -6.70 -16.33 12.26
CA LEU A 319 -6.42 -15.59 11.04
C LEU A 319 -5.25 -16.20 10.25
N ALA A 320 -4.27 -16.79 10.95
CA ALA A 320 -3.22 -17.56 10.28
C ALA A 320 -3.81 -18.80 9.59
N VAL A 321 -4.73 -19.50 10.26
CA VAL A 321 -5.47 -20.64 9.70
C VAL A 321 -6.32 -20.22 8.50
N ALA A 322 -7.00 -19.07 8.59
CA ALA A 322 -7.77 -18.51 7.47
C ALA A 322 -6.90 -18.28 6.22
N ALA A 323 -5.75 -17.62 6.39
CA ALA A 323 -4.82 -17.35 5.29
C ALA A 323 -4.27 -18.65 4.69
N GLN A 324 -3.89 -19.63 5.51
CA GLN A 324 -3.42 -20.93 5.04
C GLN A 324 -4.49 -21.66 4.23
N ALA A 325 -5.72 -21.73 4.74
CA ALA A 325 -6.85 -22.36 4.05
C ALA A 325 -7.19 -21.63 2.73
N ALA A 326 -7.00 -20.32 2.67
CA ALA A 326 -7.18 -19.54 1.46
C ALA A 326 -6.12 -19.87 0.39
N ILE A 327 -4.87 -20.09 0.78
CA ILE A 327 -3.80 -20.54 -0.13
C ILE A 327 -4.08 -21.95 -0.65
N ASP A 328 -4.53 -22.86 0.22
CA ASP A 328 -4.90 -24.23 -0.18
C ASP A 328 -6.02 -24.18 -1.24
N LYS A 329 -7.04 -23.36 -0.98
CA LYS A 329 -8.15 -23.16 -1.93
C LYS A 329 -7.70 -22.53 -3.25
N LEU A 330 -6.72 -21.64 -3.24
CA LEU A 330 -6.15 -21.06 -4.46
C LEU A 330 -5.35 -22.09 -5.26
N ASP A 331 -4.63 -22.98 -4.61
CA ASP A 331 -3.92 -24.09 -5.27
C ASP A 331 -4.91 -25.12 -5.88
N ASP A 332 -6.01 -25.41 -5.19
CA ASP A 332 -7.05 -26.34 -5.65
C ASP A 332 -7.93 -25.75 -6.76
N GLU A 333 -8.16 -24.42 -6.74
CA GLU A 333 -9.07 -23.71 -7.66
C GLU A 333 -8.34 -22.55 -8.38
N PRO A 334 -7.26 -22.81 -9.15
CA PRO A 334 -6.46 -21.75 -9.80
C PRO A 334 -7.25 -20.96 -10.87
N GLU A 335 -8.37 -21.48 -11.37
CA GLU A 335 -9.28 -20.79 -12.28
C GLU A 335 -9.91 -19.53 -11.68
N ARG A 336 -9.89 -19.37 -10.35
CA ARG A 336 -10.32 -18.12 -9.69
C ARG A 336 -9.53 -16.92 -10.19
N VAL A 337 -8.22 -17.07 -10.39
CA VAL A 337 -7.36 -16.00 -10.93
C VAL A 337 -7.79 -15.60 -12.34
N ALA A 338 -8.02 -16.57 -13.20
CA ALA A 338 -8.52 -16.32 -14.57
C ALA A 338 -9.89 -15.63 -14.56
N LYS A 339 -10.75 -15.98 -13.60
CA LYS A 339 -12.09 -15.38 -13.43
C LYS A 339 -11.98 -13.94 -12.96
N ILE A 340 -11.06 -13.59 -12.05
CA ILE A 340 -10.79 -12.19 -11.68
C ILE A 340 -10.47 -11.37 -12.93
N GLY A 341 -9.50 -11.80 -13.73
CA GLY A 341 -9.10 -11.10 -14.95
C GLY A 341 -10.23 -10.97 -15.98
N SER A 342 -11.07 -12.01 -16.15
CA SER A 342 -12.22 -11.94 -17.04
C SER A 342 -13.28 -10.94 -16.57
N ASN A 343 -13.54 -10.89 -15.25
CA ASN A 343 -14.45 -9.95 -14.63
C ASN A 343 -13.91 -8.50 -14.71
N ALA A 344 -12.59 -8.32 -14.53
CA ALA A 344 -11.95 -7.01 -14.68
C ALA A 344 -12.10 -6.45 -16.11
N ARG A 345 -11.80 -7.27 -17.13
CA ARG A 345 -12.01 -6.90 -18.54
C ARG A 345 -13.46 -6.52 -18.83
N ALA A 346 -14.40 -7.33 -18.34
CA ALA A 346 -15.83 -7.08 -18.55
C ALA A 346 -16.26 -5.75 -17.90
N MET A 347 -15.85 -5.49 -16.64
CA MET A 347 -16.19 -4.27 -15.92
C MET A 347 -15.58 -3.03 -16.61
N ARG A 348 -14.29 -3.06 -16.98
CA ARG A 348 -13.61 -1.96 -17.68
C ARG A 348 -14.28 -1.61 -18.99
N ARG A 349 -14.62 -2.62 -19.81
CA ARG A 349 -15.32 -2.43 -21.08
C ARG A 349 -16.67 -1.74 -20.88
N GLU A 350 -17.44 -2.19 -19.89
CA GLU A 350 -18.74 -1.61 -19.58
C GLU A 350 -18.63 -0.16 -19.10
N LEU A 351 -17.68 0.13 -18.21
CA LEU A 351 -17.50 1.47 -17.62
C LEU A 351 -16.85 2.46 -18.59
N GLY A 352 -15.99 2.00 -19.50
CA GLY A 352 -15.29 2.85 -20.47
C GLY A 352 -16.21 3.56 -21.48
N SER A 353 -17.49 3.17 -21.57
CA SER A 353 -18.49 3.79 -22.45
C SER A 353 -19.21 5.00 -21.84
N ILE A 354 -18.82 5.45 -20.63
CA ILE A 354 -19.49 6.56 -19.93
C ILE A 354 -18.85 7.89 -20.36
N ARG A 355 -19.65 8.78 -20.94
CA ARG A 355 -19.18 10.12 -21.32
C ARG A 355 -18.78 10.92 -20.06
N GLY A 356 -17.63 11.56 -20.09
CA GLY A 356 -17.10 12.35 -18.98
C GLY A 356 -16.44 11.52 -17.86
N VAL A 357 -16.21 10.23 -18.10
CA VAL A 357 -15.50 9.33 -17.18
C VAL A 357 -14.33 8.67 -17.91
N THR A 358 -13.14 8.70 -17.31
CA THR A 358 -11.98 7.92 -17.76
C THR A 358 -11.73 6.76 -16.81
N VAL A 359 -11.65 5.56 -17.35
CA VAL A 359 -11.21 4.36 -16.62
C VAL A 359 -9.69 4.36 -16.62
N LEU A 360 -9.09 4.50 -15.45
CA LEU A 360 -7.63 4.48 -15.26
C LEU A 360 -7.10 3.04 -15.20
N GLY A 361 -5.80 2.90 -15.37
CA GLY A 361 -5.07 1.65 -15.32
C GLY A 361 -4.58 1.18 -16.68
N ASN A 362 -3.35 0.67 -16.72
CA ASN A 362 -2.65 0.21 -17.93
C ASN A 362 -2.90 -1.28 -18.24
N SER A 363 -3.61 -2.00 -17.38
CA SER A 363 -3.90 -3.44 -17.54
C SER A 363 -5.39 -3.72 -17.48
N ASP A 364 -5.86 -4.55 -18.38
CA ASP A 364 -7.25 -5.03 -18.41
C ASP A 364 -7.49 -6.17 -17.40
N ARG A 365 -6.44 -6.74 -16.83
CA ARG A 365 -6.48 -7.83 -15.84
C ARG A 365 -6.56 -7.35 -14.39
N SER A 366 -6.15 -6.11 -14.12
CA SER A 366 -6.21 -5.55 -12.77
C SER A 366 -7.66 -5.42 -12.30
N PRO A 367 -8.03 -6.04 -11.17
CA PRO A 367 -9.38 -5.94 -10.59
C PRO A 367 -9.63 -4.62 -9.88
N LEU A 368 -8.58 -3.81 -9.71
CA LEU A 368 -8.63 -2.50 -9.10
C LEU A 368 -8.81 -1.45 -10.19
N ILE A 369 -9.99 -0.86 -10.24
CA ILE A 369 -10.42 0.03 -11.32
C ILE A 369 -10.71 1.41 -10.72
N HIS A 370 -10.01 2.42 -11.20
CA HIS A 370 -10.23 3.79 -10.80
C HIS A 370 -10.97 4.56 -11.89
N LEU A 371 -12.05 5.25 -11.54
CA LEU A 371 -12.83 6.09 -12.41
C LEU A 371 -12.56 7.56 -12.12
N LYS A 372 -11.89 8.22 -13.06
CA LYS A 372 -11.69 9.68 -13.02
C LYS A 372 -12.86 10.36 -13.69
N ILE A 373 -13.57 11.22 -12.95
CA ILE A 373 -14.74 11.94 -13.45
C ILE A 373 -14.30 13.36 -13.84
N HIS A 374 -14.62 13.75 -15.09
CA HIS A 374 -14.27 15.05 -15.68
C HIS A 374 -15.40 16.08 -15.49
N ALA A 375 -15.97 16.19 -14.29
CA ALA A 375 -16.93 17.24 -13.99
C ALA A 375 -16.20 18.49 -13.47
N PHE A 376 -16.69 19.68 -13.81
CA PHE A 376 -16.02 20.98 -13.52
C PHE A 376 -15.75 21.23 -12.04
N LYS A 377 -16.46 20.56 -11.13
CA LYS A 377 -16.29 20.64 -9.66
C LYS A 377 -16.29 19.27 -9.01
N ALA A 378 -15.56 18.30 -9.60
CA ALA A 378 -15.46 16.95 -9.04
C ALA A 378 -14.57 16.92 -7.78
N GLY A 379 -15.01 17.54 -6.70
CA GLY A 379 -14.44 17.40 -5.37
C GLY A 379 -14.96 16.16 -4.65
N THR A 380 -14.43 15.86 -3.46
CA THR A 380 -14.80 14.71 -2.63
C THR A 380 -16.32 14.66 -2.37
N ASP A 381 -16.98 15.80 -2.13
CA ASP A 381 -18.42 15.86 -1.92
C ASP A 381 -19.23 15.40 -3.12
N PHE A 382 -18.75 15.68 -4.33
CA PHE A 382 -19.37 15.17 -5.55
C PHE A 382 -19.20 13.65 -5.67
N LEU A 383 -18.00 13.14 -5.41
CA LEU A 383 -17.73 11.70 -5.43
C LEU A 383 -18.56 10.96 -4.39
N GLN A 384 -18.75 11.56 -3.19
CA GLN A 384 -19.61 10.99 -2.16
C GLN A 384 -21.06 10.87 -2.63
N ARG A 385 -21.61 11.88 -3.32
CA ARG A 385 -22.94 11.78 -3.92
C ARG A 385 -23.06 10.66 -4.95
N VAL A 386 -21.98 10.40 -5.72
CA VAL A 386 -21.95 9.28 -6.67
C VAL A 386 -21.97 7.94 -5.90
N VAL A 387 -21.21 7.80 -4.82
CA VAL A 387 -21.19 6.60 -3.95
C VAL A 387 -22.57 6.37 -3.34
N ASP A 388 -23.18 7.42 -2.78
CA ASP A 388 -24.52 7.34 -2.18
C ASP A 388 -25.57 6.93 -3.23
N ALA A 389 -25.51 7.52 -4.42
CA ALA A 389 -26.38 7.16 -5.53
C ALA A 389 -26.15 5.72 -5.98
N ALA A 390 -24.91 5.22 -6.03
CA ALA A 390 -24.61 3.84 -6.37
C ALA A 390 -25.18 2.86 -5.33
N VAL A 391 -25.08 3.16 -4.02
CA VAL A 391 -25.70 2.37 -2.96
C VAL A 391 -27.21 2.34 -3.10
N GLN A 392 -27.86 3.47 -3.45
CA GLN A 392 -29.30 3.50 -3.73
C GLN A 392 -29.69 2.58 -4.90
N GLU A 393 -28.84 2.48 -5.91
CA GLU A 393 -29.00 1.56 -7.03
C GLU A 393 -28.59 0.11 -6.69
N GLY A 394 -28.09 -0.15 -5.48
CA GLY A 394 -27.67 -1.48 -5.00
C GLY A 394 -26.32 -1.92 -5.53
N VAL A 395 -25.37 -0.99 -5.64
CA VAL A 395 -23.94 -1.26 -5.89
C VAL A 395 -23.11 -0.54 -4.85
N LEU A 396 -22.23 -1.26 -4.18
CA LEU A 396 -21.27 -0.69 -3.27
C LEU A 396 -19.97 -0.40 -4.03
N VAL A 397 -19.54 0.85 -4.02
CA VAL A 397 -18.24 1.35 -4.50
C VAL A 397 -17.65 2.28 -3.47
N ASP A 398 -16.39 2.69 -3.62
CA ASP A 398 -15.70 3.51 -2.65
C ASP A 398 -14.97 4.68 -3.33
N ILE A 399 -14.63 5.70 -2.57
CA ILE A 399 -13.78 6.80 -3.01
C ILE A 399 -12.33 6.43 -2.68
N ALA A 400 -11.45 6.52 -3.67
CA ALA A 400 -10.02 6.46 -3.42
C ALA A 400 -9.55 7.85 -2.95
N GLU A 401 -9.43 7.99 -1.64
CA GLU A 401 -8.86 9.17 -0.99
C GLU A 401 -7.42 8.89 -0.57
N TYR A 402 -6.64 9.94 -0.46
CA TYR A 402 -5.21 9.84 -0.18
C TYR A 402 -4.85 10.60 1.09
N CYS A 403 -3.96 10.01 1.87
CA CYS A 403 -3.48 10.61 3.11
C CYS A 403 -2.75 11.93 2.83
N ALA A 404 -2.91 12.90 3.72
CA ALA A 404 -2.21 14.18 3.64
C ALA A 404 -0.68 14.06 3.66
N LEU A 405 -0.17 12.95 4.16
CA LEU A 405 1.27 12.64 4.23
C LEU A 405 1.82 12.01 2.94
N GLU A 406 0.96 11.60 2.01
CA GLU A 406 1.43 11.04 0.75
C GLU A 406 2.13 12.09 -0.11
N ARG A 407 3.29 11.74 -0.64
CA ARG A 407 4.09 12.60 -1.50
C ARG A 407 3.40 12.89 -2.83
N SER A 408 2.89 11.84 -3.48
CA SER A 408 2.11 11.93 -4.71
C SER A 408 0.64 11.70 -4.35
N ARG A 409 -0.18 12.71 -4.56
CA ARG A 409 -1.63 12.62 -4.33
C ARG A 409 -2.33 12.75 -5.68
N PRO A 410 -2.74 11.63 -6.28
CA PRO A 410 -3.65 11.69 -7.41
C PRO A 410 -4.94 12.41 -7.02
N SER A 411 -5.67 12.95 -8.00
CA SER A 411 -7.05 13.41 -7.71
C SER A 411 -7.90 12.24 -7.25
N ALA A 412 -8.78 12.48 -6.29
CA ALA A 412 -9.72 11.47 -5.81
C ALA A 412 -10.53 10.86 -6.98
N THR A 413 -10.78 9.56 -6.91
CA THR A 413 -11.48 8.80 -7.93
C THR A 413 -12.53 7.90 -7.29
N ILE A 414 -13.50 7.43 -8.05
CA ILE A 414 -14.32 6.30 -7.62
C ILE A 414 -13.52 5.02 -7.86
N ARG A 415 -13.30 4.26 -6.80
CA ARG A 415 -12.66 2.95 -6.85
C ARG A 415 -13.70 1.86 -6.98
N VAL A 416 -13.54 1.02 -7.99
CA VAL A 416 -14.38 -0.14 -8.27
C VAL A 416 -13.51 -1.38 -8.24
N THR A 417 -13.92 -2.39 -7.49
CA THR A 417 -13.23 -3.68 -7.42
C THR A 417 -14.09 -4.80 -7.99
N VAL A 418 -13.45 -5.80 -8.53
CA VAL A 418 -14.10 -7.04 -8.96
C VAL A 418 -13.40 -8.24 -8.34
N SER A 419 -14.15 -9.33 -8.16
CA SER A 419 -13.66 -10.56 -7.55
C SER A 419 -14.05 -11.80 -8.32
N ALA A 420 -13.41 -12.93 -8.04
CA ALA A 420 -13.82 -14.24 -8.53
C ALA A 420 -15.21 -14.64 -8.03
N GLY A 421 -15.67 -14.09 -6.91
CA GLY A 421 -17.02 -14.32 -6.39
C GLY A 421 -18.14 -13.74 -7.25
N HIS A 422 -17.86 -12.72 -8.08
CA HIS A 422 -18.87 -12.17 -8.99
C HIS A 422 -19.18 -13.10 -10.15
N SER A 423 -20.46 -13.28 -10.42
CA SER A 423 -20.91 -13.88 -11.69
C SER A 423 -20.85 -12.83 -12.81
N ALA A 424 -20.86 -13.28 -14.07
CA ALA A 424 -20.95 -12.37 -15.23
C ALA A 424 -22.22 -11.51 -15.19
N LYS A 425 -23.31 -12.00 -14.56
CA LYS A 425 -24.56 -11.25 -14.34
C LYS A 425 -24.35 -10.13 -13.33
N ASP A 426 -23.59 -10.39 -12.23
CA ASP A 426 -23.30 -9.39 -11.22
C ASP A 426 -22.45 -8.26 -11.80
N VAL A 427 -21.40 -8.58 -12.57
CA VAL A 427 -20.55 -7.58 -13.25
C VAL A 427 -21.38 -6.66 -14.15
N ARG A 428 -22.22 -7.25 -15.04
CA ARG A 428 -23.10 -6.45 -15.93
C ARG A 428 -24.10 -5.61 -15.15
N LYS A 429 -24.71 -6.19 -14.09
CA LYS A 429 -25.68 -5.50 -13.25
C LYS A 429 -25.04 -4.34 -12.48
N ALA A 430 -23.86 -4.57 -11.89
CA ALA A 430 -23.11 -3.53 -11.18
C ALA A 430 -22.72 -2.39 -12.12
N ALA A 431 -22.17 -2.70 -13.29
CA ALA A 431 -21.79 -1.71 -14.28
C ALA A 431 -22.98 -0.88 -14.76
N ALA A 432 -24.12 -1.51 -15.08
CA ALA A 432 -25.32 -0.81 -15.53
C ALA A 432 -25.86 0.16 -14.46
N ARG A 433 -25.89 -0.28 -13.21
CA ARG A 433 -26.37 0.52 -12.08
C ARG A 433 -25.40 1.68 -11.75
N LEU A 434 -24.10 1.42 -11.76
CA LEU A 434 -23.11 2.46 -11.55
C LEU A 434 -23.16 3.51 -12.68
N LYS A 435 -23.38 3.09 -13.93
CA LYS A 435 -23.65 4.01 -15.05
C LYS A 435 -24.86 4.90 -14.80
N ALA A 436 -25.95 4.34 -14.28
CA ALA A 436 -27.17 5.09 -13.97
C ALA A 436 -26.91 6.12 -12.86
N ALA A 437 -26.23 5.71 -11.78
CA ALA A 437 -25.84 6.60 -10.69
C ALA A 437 -24.94 7.76 -11.17
N LEU A 438 -23.88 7.45 -11.93
CA LEU A 438 -22.97 8.46 -12.50
C LEU A 438 -23.71 9.46 -13.41
N LYS A 439 -24.53 8.97 -14.35
CA LYS A 439 -25.29 9.83 -15.27
C LYS A 439 -26.23 10.77 -14.50
N ARG A 440 -26.98 10.25 -13.53
CA ARG A 440 -27.88 11.05 -12.68
C ARG A 440 -27.12 12.16 -11.96
N THR A 441 -26.06 11.82 -11.24
CA THR A 441 -25.29 12.78 -10.43
C THR A 441 -24.58 13.82 -11.30
N ILE A 442 -24.05 13.43 -12.47
CA ILE A 442 -23.44 14.38 -13.44
C ILE A 442 -24.49 15.34 -13.98
N SER A 443 -25.69 14.85 -14.33
CA SER A 443 -26.78 15.69 -14.86
C SER A 443 -27.29 16.69 -13.83
N GLU A 444 -27.42 16.31 -12.56
CA GLU A 444 -27.84 17.19 -11.45
C GLU A 444 -26.89 18.36 -11.25
N VAL A 445 -25.59 18.15 -11.37
CA VAL A 445 -24.57 19.22 -11.25
C VAL A 445 -24.61 20.15 -12.44
N SER A 446 -24.78 19.63 -13.66
CA SER A 446 -24.86 20.44 -14.86
C SER A 446 -26.12 21.35 -14.86
N LEU A 447 -27.21 20.95 -14.22
CA LEU A 447 -28.41 21.76 -14.05
C LEU A 447 -28.24 22.86 -13.01
N ILE A 448 -27.47 22.62 -11.94
CA ILE A 448 -27.17 23.62 -10.89
C ILE A 448 -26.25 24.72 -11.46
N ASP A 449 -25.27 24.36 -12.28
CA ASP A 449 -24.34 25.31 -12.91
C ASP A 449 -24.99 26.10 -14.06
N ALA A 450 -26.13 25.66 -14.59
CA ALA A 450 -26.90 26.32 -15.65
C ALA A 450 -28.00 27.24 -15.12
N SER A 451 -28.24 27.29 -13.81
CA SER A 451 -29.21 28.24 -13.22
C SER A 451 -28.56 29.60 -13.12
N PRO A 452 -29.11 30.67 -13.75
CA PRO A 452 -28.59 32.02 -13.59
C PRO A 452 -28.81 32.48 -12.15
N LEU A 453 -27.73 33.02 -11.53
CA LEU A 453 -27.77 33.75 -10.27
C LEU A 453 -28.64 35.01 -10.42
#